data_723682da4df622ca93e652b6efab6ef6
#
_entry.id   723682da4df622ca93e652b6efab6ef6
#
_cell.length_a   1.000
_cell.length_b   1.000
_cell.length_c   1.000
_cell.angle_alpha   90.00
_cell.angle_beta   90.00
_cell.angle_gamma   90.00
#
_symmetry.space_group_name_H-M   'P 1'
#
loop_
_entity.id
_entity.type
_entity.pdbx_description
1 polymer ?
#
loop_
_entity_poly.entity_id
_entity_poly.type
_entity_poly.pdbx_seq_one_letter_code
_entity_poly.pdbx_strand_id
1 'polypeptide(L)'
;MRKVMRSYVTTAWIVAVLLLSRPSCAQFDASECGTKKGCLFIPVSCQHHNICRQIFSFAPENDGWVTMEIFNVVSDPSSNYIAVGFSKDDLMGEEPVTHCAFNDANIAEVHLSYNDGKSNTPLNKTEQAKEEKNVELIEASRNNGKIYCKFRQLIVGDGERFANLNDTYSILLAHGITKDPKTLAVHSLDTSSDDFPMVAAGKFNVAMFSSEPVEAIKPDEARDSMLSKKTRRFFVRIHGMVMLGAWFFFIATAIVSARYLRNFLPTKSPFGLRIWFHIHRSLNVLGVVAMLFAVLFAFIGKGWRWTGPAVGRSEFTNTSPGAVHSLIGAVSVGLAVAQPLGALLRCAPDAKARPIFNWLHRLAGAFAFALAAISVLIAAIFFHVWSDRGWAILLVVIYILIVILFLITMEVIALKKRRQAAAISFEMNSTGQLRGETVRVITRGKEDQKAQCLTITLVSIFVVLALVIAALLIILIGAS
;
A
#
# COMPACT_ATOMS: atom_id res chain seq x y z
N MET A 1 -33.59 -76.94 19.39
CA MET A 1 -33.51 -75.61 20.03
C MET A 1 -32.07 -75.01 19.97
N ARG A 2 -30.96 -75.69 20.19
CA ARG A 2 -29.60 -75.07 20.17
C ARG A 2 -29.12 -74.52 18.79
N LYS A 3 -29.54 -75.06 17.67
CA LYS A 3 -29.14 -74.55 16.34
C LYS A 3 -29.86 -73.26 15.92
N VAL A 4 -31.15 -73.09 16.31
CA VAL A 4 -31.95 -71.90 16.01
C VAL A 4 -31.45 -70.71 16.80
N MET A 5 -31.12 -70.89 18.08
CA MET A 5 -30.55 -69.83 18.94
C MET A 5 -29.19 -69.26 18.46
N ARG A 6 -28.33 -70.12 17.87
CA ARG A 6 -27.06 -69.67 17.32
C ARG A 6 -27.21 -68.79 16.07
N SER A 7 -28.24 -69.02 15.27
CA SER A 7 -28.52 -68.22 14.07
C SER A 7 -29.04 -66.82 14.42
N TYR A 8 -29.84 -66.67 15.46
CA TYR A 8 -30.32 -65.36 15.91
C TYR A 8 -29.25 -64.52 16.63
N VAL A 9 -28.34 -65.13 17.31
CA VAL A 9 -27.21 -64.42 17.96
C VAL A 9 -26.23 -63.89 16.92
N THR A 10 -25.89 -64.63 15.88
CA THR A 10 -25.01 -64.17 14.81
C THR A 10 -25.65 -63.09 13.97
N THR A 11 -26.93 -63.18 13.63
CA THR A 11 -27.66 -62.11 12.92
C THR A 11 -27.79 -60.82 13.77
N ALA A 12 -28.04 -60.94 15.09
CA ALA A 12 -28.09 -59.79 16.00
C ALA A 12 -26.72 -59.09 16.12
N TRP A 13 -25.62 -59.80 16.13
CA TRP A 13 -24.28 -59.22 16.12
C TRP A 13 -23.93 -58.49 14.79
N ILE A 14 -24.30 -59.08 13.65
CA ILE A 14 -24.12 -58.45 12.32
C ILE A 14 -24.95 -57.16 12.20
N VAL A 15 -26.22 -57.18 12.66
CA VAL A 15 -27.07 -56.01 12.68
C VAL A 15 -26.56 -54.95 13.68
N ALA A 16 -26.05 -55.34 14.84
CA ALA A 16 -25.48 -54.45 15.82
C ALA A 16 -24.16 -53.77 15.30
N VAL A 17 -23.32 -54.54 14.57
CA VAL A 17 -22.11 -54.00 13.96
C VAL A 17 -22.44 -53.08 12.79
N LEU A 18 -23.48 -53.37 11.98
CA LEU A 18 -23.96 -52.49 10.92
C LEU A 18 -24.68 -51.22 11.46
N LEU A 19 -25.25 -51.25 12.64
CA LEU A 19 -25.87 -50.10 13.31
C LEU A 19 -24.83 -49.22 14.05
N LEU A 20 -23.64 -49.76 14.37
CA LEU A 20 -22.55 -49.02 14.98
C LEU A 20 -21.61 -48.35 13.96
N SER A 21 -21.65 -48.76 12.69
CA SER A 21 -20.99 -48.05 11.61
C SER A 21 -21.85 -46.89 11.14
N ARG A 22 -22.03 -45.87 11.99
CA ARG A 22 -22.46 -44.54 11.49
C ARG A 22 -21.36 -44.10 10.53
N PRO A 23 -21.68 -43.72 9.29
CA PRO A 23 -20.72 -43.06 8.45
C PRO A 23 -20.26 -41.84 9.22
N SER A 24 -18.99 -41.82 9.61
CA SER A 24 -18.36 -40.65 10.18
C SER A 24 -18.48 -39.58 9.11
N CYS A 25 -19.41 -38.65 9.29
CA CYS A 25 -19.51 -37.51 8.38
C CYS A 25 -18.23 -36.70 8.60
N ALA A 26 -17.43 -36.58 7.59
CA ALA A 26 -16.22 -35.75 7.63
C ALA A 26 -16.58 -34.37 8.18
N GLN A 27 -15.96 -33.99 9.27
CA GLN A 27 -16.22 -32.74 9.97
C GLN A 27 -14.89 -32.14 10.41
N PHE A 28 -14.78 -30.83 10.31
CA PHE A 28 -13.59 -30.11 10.77
C PHE A 28 -13.38 -30.32 12.27
N ASP A 29 -12.18 -30.69 12.65
CA ASP A 29 -11.75 -30.83 14.05
C ASP A 29 -10.89 -29.62 14.45
N ALA A 30 -11.40 -28.81 15.36
CA ALA A 30 -10.70 -27.62 15.86
C ALA A 30 -9.71 -27.92 17.01
N SER A 31 -9.64 -29.13 17.52
CA SER A 31 -8.85 -29.47 18.72
C SER A 31 -7.34 -29.26 18.55
N GLU A 32 -6.83 -29.39 17.32
CA GLU A 32 -5.42 -29.22 16.99
C GLU A 32 -5.05 -27.80 16.55
N CYS A 33 -6.01 -26.88 16.49
CA CYS A 33 -5.76 -25.48 16.10
C CYS A 33 -4.90 -24.76 17.14
N GLY A 34 -3.86 -24.06 16.70
CA GLY A 34 -2.90 -23.38 17.55
C GLY A 34 -1.84 -24.27 18.18
N THR A 35 -1.90 -25.61 17.99
CA THR A 35 -0.90 -26.57 18.51
C THR A 35 -0.18 -27.33 17.41
N LYS A 36 -0.90 -27.88 16.44
CA LYS A 36 -0.33 -28.62 15.31
C LYS A 36 -0.68 -28.01 13.95
N LYS A 37 -1.79 -27.26 13.89
CA LYS A 37 -2.24 -26.59 12.67
C LYS A 37 -2.57 -25.13 12.93
N GLY A 38 -2.25 -24.27 11.97
CA GLY A 38 -2.72 -22.90 11.91
C GLY A 38 -4.18 -22.88 11.47
N CYS A 39 -5.03 -22.06 12.11
CA CYS A 39 -6.46 -22.00 11.81
C CYS A 39 -6.93 -20.57 11.67
N LEU A 40 -7.76 -20.35 10.66
CA LEU A 40 -8.46 -19.11 10.36
C LEU A 40 -9.95 -19.35 10.58
N PHE A 41 -10.56 -18.62 11.51
CA PHE A 41 -11.96 -18.76 11.87
C PHE A 41 -12.78 -17.54 11.43
N ILE A 42 -13.93 -17.76 10.81
CA ILE A 42 -14.83 -16.71 10.34
C ILE A 42 -16.26 -16.98 10.85
N PRO A 43 -16.87 -16.06 11.61
CA PRO A 43 -16.28 -14.85 12.20
C PRO A 43 -15.22 -15.17 13.26
N VAL A 44 -14.40 -14.20 13.61
CA VAL A 44 -13.37 -14.34 14.66
C VAL A 44 -13.99 -14.83 15.96
N SER A 45 -13.28 -15.76 16.65
CA SER A 45 -13.72 -16.37 17.92
C SER A 45 -14.98 -17.24 17.83
N CYS A 46 -15.50 -17.51 16.64
CA CYS A 46 -16.69 -18.34 16.44
C CYS A 46 -16.55 -19.77 17.00
N GLN A 47 -15.32 -20.27 17.13
CA GLN A 47 -14.99 -21.58 17.71
C GLN A 47 -15.54 -21.77 19.12
N HIS A 48 -15.57 -20.70 19.94
CA HIS A 48 -16.07 -20.75 21.31
C HIS A 48 -17.59 -20.95 21.42
N HIS A 49 -18.30 -20.68 20.32
CA HIS A 49 -19.78 -20.74 20.29
C HIS A 49 -20.30 -21.72 19.25
N ASN A 50 -19.45 -22.46 18.54
CA ASN A 50 -19.83 -23.37 17.45
C ASN A 50 -20.64 -22.71 16.32
N ILE A 51 -20.39 -21.44 16.03
CA ILE A 51 -21.11 -20.64 15.02
C ILE A 51 -20.23 -20.27 13.82
N CYS A 52 -19.12 -21.00 13.62
CA CYS A 52 -18.21 -20.73 12.50
C CYS A 52 -18.90 -20.97 11.16
N ARG A 53 -18.80 -19.98 10.27
CA ARG A 53 -19.31 -20.08 8.91
C ARG A 53 -18.28 -20.57 7.94
N GLN A 54 -17.04 -20.09 8.08
CA GLN A 54 -15.90 -20.55 7.27
C GLN A 54 -14.74 -20.84 8.19
N ILE A 55 -13.98 -21.87 7.86
CA ILE A 55 -12.74 -22.22 8.55
C ILE A 55 -11.73 -22.64 7.48
N PHE A 56 -10.53 -22.12 7.57
CA PHE A 56 -9.39 -22.59 6.81
C PHE A 56 -8.29 -23.00 7.80
N SER A 57 -7.72 -24.18 7.61
CA SER A 57 -6.56 -24.60 8.40
C SER A 57 -5.45 -25.13 7.51
N PHE A 58 -4.23 -25.08 8.03
CA PHE A 58 -3.04 -25.56 7.37
C PHE A 58 -2.07 -26.18 8.37
N ALA A 59 -1.49 -27.31 8.01
CA ALA A 59 -0.50 -28.04 8.78
C ALA A 59 0.64 -28.47 7.86
N PRO A 60 1.85 -27.88 7.98
CA PRO A 60 3.00 -28.33 7.20
C PRO A 60 3.43 -29.71 7.65
N GLU A 61 3.79 -30.56 6.68
CA GLU A 61 4.28 -31.92 6.88
C GLU A 61 5.80 -31.98 6.63
N ASN A 62 6.46 -32.98 7.21
CA ASN A 62 7.92 -33.12 7.10
C ASN A 62 8.39 -33.61 5.72
N ASP A 63 7.46 -34.03 4.85
CA ASP A 63 7.72 -34.60 3.50
C ASP A 63 7.61 -33.55 2.37
N GLY A 64 7.50 -32.26 2.69
CA GLY A 64 7.38 -31.18 1.71
C GLY A 64 5.95 -30.91 1.24
N TRP A 65 4.96 -31.42 1.97
CA TRP A 65 3.54 -31.18 1.74
C TRP A 65 2.95 -30.29 2.85
N VAL A 66 1.83 -29.67 2.54
CA VAL A 66 0.97 -28.98 3.51
C VAL A 66 -0.41 -29.60 3.44
N THR A 67 -0.91 -30.13 4.56
CA THR A 67 -2.30 -30.51 4.67
C THR A 67 -3.14 -29.28 4.97
N MET A 68 -4.18 -29.06 4.18
CA MET A 68 -5.11 -27.94 4.29
C MET A 68 -6.53 -28.47 4.43
N GLU A 69 -7.33 -27.75 5.22
CA GLU A 69 -8.74 -28.04 5.40
C GLU A 69 -9.55 -26.77 5.17
N ILE A 70 -10.62 -26.87 4.39
CA ILE A 70 -11.60 -25.79 4.19
C ILE A 70 -12.96 -26.31 4.64
N PHE A 71 -13.61 -25.54 5.50
CA PHE A 71 -14.99 -25.79 5.93
C PHE A 71 -15.84 -24.56 5.67
N ASN A 72 -17.05 -24.75 5.18
CA ASN A 72 -17.98 -23.68 4.91
C ASN A 72 -19.44 -24.06 5.24
N VAL A 73 -20.15 -23.12 5.83
CA VAL A 73 -21.61 -23.17 5.97
C VAL A 73 -22.19 -22.25 4.90
N VAL A 74 -22.88 -22.82 3.92
CA VAL A 74 -23.41 -22.09 2.77
C VAL A 74 -24.90 -21.78 2.98
N SER A 75 -25.32 -20.57 2.60
CA SER A 75 -26.72 -20.15 2.66
C SER A 75 -27.51 -20.75 1.49
N ASP A 76 -26.88 -20.90 0.32
CA ASP A 76 -27.46 -21.56 -0.83
C ASP A 76 -27.12 -23.06 -0.85
N PRO A 77 -28.10 -23.95 -0.65
CA PRO A 77 -27.89 -25.40 -0.70
C PRO A 77 -27.32 -25.93 -2.04
N SER A 78 -27.46 -25.17 -3.12
CA SER A 78 -26.94 -25.54 -4.44
C SER A 78 -25.44 -25.31 -4.56
N SER A 79 -24.82 -24.55 -3.63
CA SER A 79 -23.38 -24.36 -3.57
C SER A 79 -22.64 -25.71 -3.54
N ASN A 80 -21.69 -25.87 -4.41
CA ASN A 80 -20.98 -27.14 -4.59
C ASN A 80 -19.47 -27.00 -4.75
N TYR A 81 -18.90 -25.81 -4.54
CA TYR A 81 -17.45 -25.65 -4.44
C TYR A 81 -17.05 -24.75 -3.26
N ILE A 82 -15.84 -25.01 -2.77
CA ILE A 82 -15.11 -24.16 -1.84
C ILE A 82 -13.67 -23.98 -2.33
N ALA A 83 -13.11 -22.79 -2.16
CA ALA A 83 -11.83 -22.42 -2.76
C ALA A 83 -10.98 -21.59 -1.80
N VAL A 84 -9.66 -21.78 -1.88
CA VAL A 84 -8.64 -20.94 -1.25
C VAL A 84 -7.72 -20.35 -2.31
N GLY A 85 -7.58 -19.02 -2.31
CA GLY A 85 -6.67 -18.28 -3.18
C GLY A 85 -5.46 -17.78 -2.39
N PHE A 86 -4.28 -17.87 -2.98
CA PHE A 86 -3.00 -17.44 -2.40
C PHE A 86 -2.56 -16.13 -3.05
N SER A 87 -3.07 -15.00 -2.54
CA SER A 87 -2.80 -13.70 -3.14
C SER A 87 -1.60 -12.99 -2.53
N LYS A 88 -0.83 -12.30 -3.37
CA LYS A 88 0.27 -11.43 -2.91
C LYS A 88 -0.24 -10.09 -2.34
N ASP A 89 -1.49 -9.77 -2.60
CA ASP A 89 -2.22 -8.64 -1.98
C ASP A 89 -3.55 -9.15 -1.39
N ASP A 90 -4.45 -8.25 -1.00
CA ASP A 90 -5.75 -8.56 -0.40
C ASP A 90 -6.90 -8.59 -1.43
N LEU A 91 -6.60 -8.76 -2.72
CA LEU A 91 -7.54 -8.65 -3.82
C LEU A 91 -7.47 -9.86 -4.74
N MET A 92 -8.63 -10.20 -5.32
CA MET A 92 -8.70 -11.19 -6.39
C MET A 92 -8.02 -10.67 -7.66
N GLY A 93 -7.15 -11.48 -8.27
CA GLY A 93 -6.50 -11.27 -9.58
C GLY A 93 -5.02 -11.62 -9.59
N GLU A 94 -4.60 -12.46 -10.52
CA GLU A 94 -3.22 -12.95 -10.70
C GLU A 94 -2.70 -13.80 -9.52
N GLU A 95 -3.54 -14.67 -8.95
CA GLU A 95 -3.15 -15.59 -7.90
C GLU A 95 -3.55 -17.04 -8.19
N PRO A 96 -2.73 -18.01 -7.75
CA PRO A 96 -3.10 -19.43 -7.75
C PRO A 96 -4.23 -19.70 -6.76
N VAL A 97 -5.09 -20.63 -7.15
CA VAL A 97 -6.27 -21.06 -6.38
C VAL A 97 -6.28 -22.57 -6.27
N THR A 98 -6.55 -23.09 -5.08
CA THR A 98 -6.88 -24.50 -4.85
C THR A 98 -8.33 -24.58 -4.47
N HIS A 99 -9.09 -25.44 -5.15
CA HIS A 99 -10.50 -25.57 -4.89
C HIS A 99 -10.97 -27.01 -4.86
N CYS A 100 -11.99 -27.25 -4.09
CA CYS A 100 -12.67 -28.54 -3.99
C CYS A 100 -14.09 -28.34 -4.50
N ALA A 101 -14.50 -29.12 -5.48
CA ALA A 101 -15.81 -29.04 -6.09
C ALA A 101 -16.50 -30.41 -6.11
N PHE A 102 -17.80 -30.40 -6.00
CA PHE A 102 -18.66 -31.58 -5.99
C PHE A 102 -19.44 -31.64 -7.30
N ASN A 103 -19.39 -32.77 -7.99
CA ASN A 103 -20.20 -33.02 -9.18
C ASN A 103 -21.66 -33.36 -8.81
N ASP A 104 -22.50 -33.57 -9.82
CA ASP A 104 -23.92 -33.92 -9.64
C ASP A 104 -24.14 -35.22 -8.86
N ALA A 105 -23.20 -36.14 -8.87
CA ALA A 105 -23.20 -37.38 -8.09
C ALA A 105 -22.72 -37.19 -6.64
N ASN A 106 -22.44 -35.94 -6.23
CA ASN A 106 -21.89 -35.57 -4.92
C ASN A 106 -20.52 -36.19 -4.65
N ILE A 107 -19.74 -36.44 -5.71
CA ILE A 107 -18.35 -36.89 -5.64
C ILE A 107 -17.46 -35.63 -5.67
N ALA A 108 -16.53 -35.54 -4.71
CA ALA A 108 -15.60 -34.42 -4.60
C ALA A 108 -14.37 -34.62 -5.46
N GLU A 109 -13.93 -33.54 -6.05
CA GLU A 109 -12.66 -33.43 -6.77
C GLU A 109 -11.90 -32.19 -6.27
N VAL A 110 -10.58 -32.28 -6.15
CA VAL A 110 -9.72 -31.14 -5.84
C VAL A 110 -8.93 -30.75 -7.06
N HIS A 111 -8.91 -29.45 -7.36
CA HIS A 111 -8.25 -28.90 -8.54
C HIS A 111 -7.44 -27.66 -8.21
N LEU A 112 -6.41 -27.42 -9.03
CA LEU A 112 -5.64 -26.18 -9.06
C LEU A 112 -6.13 -25.32 -10.22
N SER A 113 -6.24 -24.03 -9.99
CA SER A 113 -6.67 -23.05 -10.99
C SER A 113 -5.96 -21.73 -10.77
N TYR A 114 -6.23 -20.75 -11.62
CA TYR A 114 -5.59 -19.45 -11.53
C TYR A 114 -6.60 -18.33 -11.74
N ASN A 115 -6.57 -17.31 -10.88
CA ASN A 115 -7.36 -16.13 -11.12
C ASN A 115 -6.64 -15.19 -12.09
N ASP A 116 -7.18 -15.04 -13.28
CA ASP A 116 -6.74 -14.10 -14.29
C ASP A 116 -7.66 -12.87 -14.25
N GLY A 117 -7.22 -11.84 -13.54
CA GLY A 117 -8.08 -10.71 -13.19
C GLY A 117 -9.25 -11.14 -12.30
N LYS A 118 -10.48 -10.93 -12.77
CA LYS A 118 -11.72 -11.27 -12.04
C LYS A 118 -12.35 -12.59 -12.47
N SER A 119 -11.66 -13.37 -13.25
CA SER A 119 -12.12 -14.66 -13.73
C SER A 119 -11.17 -15.75 -13.22
N ASN A 120 -11.75 -16.84 -12.70
CA ASN A 120 -10.99 -18.05 -12.46
C ASN A 120 -10.85 -18.84 -13.76
N THR A 121 -9.63 -19.25 -14.08
CA THR A 121 -9.31 -20.02 -15.27
C THR A 121 -8.69 -21.36 -14.87
N PRO A 122 -9.11 -22.49 -15.46
CA PRO A 122 -8.46 -23.76 -15.23
C PRO A 122 -7.02 -23.71 -15.75
N LEU A 123 -6.17 -24.57 -15.23
CA LEU A 123 -4.80 -24.74 -15.69
C LEU A 123 -4.76 -25.16 -17.17
N ASN A 124 -3.71 -24.81 -17.87
CA ASN A 124 -3.50 -25.27 -19.23
C ASN A 124 -3.23 -26.81 -19.28
N LYS A 125 -3.35 -27.43 -20.45
CA LYS A 125 -3.19 -28.89 -20.59
C LYS A 125 -1.88 -29.45 -20.05
N THR A 126 -0.78 -28.69 -20.16
CA THR A 126 0.54 -29.10 -19.69
C THR A 126 0.61 -29.03 -18.15
N GLU A 127 0.01 -28.05 -17.55
CA GLU A 127 -0.06 -27.88 -16.09
C GLU A 127 -1.06 -28.85 -15.46
N GLN A 128 -2.19 -29.15 -16.14
CA GLN A 128 -3.15 -30.17 -15.70
C GLN A 128 -2.50 -31.56 -15.60
N ALA A 129 -1.60 -31.90 -16.51
CA ALA A 129 -0.88 -33.20 -16.46
C ALA A 129 0.04 -33.30 -15.22
N LYS A 130 0.37 -32.18 -14.58
CA LYS A 130 1.17 -32.12 -13.36
C LYS A 130 0.32 -31.98 -12.08
N GLU A 131 -0.97 -31.68 -12.23
CA GLU A 131 -1.87 -31.37 -11.12
C GLU A 131 -1.92 -32.49 -10.07
N GLU A 132 -2.09 -33.74 -10.50
CA GLU A 132 -2.16 -34.91 -9.61
C GLU A 132 -0.91 -35.11 -8.75
N LYS A 133 0.24 -34.58 -9.19
CA LYS A 133 1.49 -34.63 -8.41
C LYS A 133 1.62 -33.46 -7.41
N ASN A 134 0.80 -32.44 -7.54
CA ASN A 134 0.88 -31.23 -6.76
C ASN A 134 -0.22 -31.10 -5.72
N VAL A 135 -1.36 -31.75 -5.91
CA VAL A 135 -2.49 -31.71 -4.97
C VAL A 135 -3.16 -33.08 -4.90
N GLU A 136 -3.60 -33.46 -3.70
CA GLU A 136 -4.25 -34.74 -3.43
C GLU A 136 -5.41 -34.52 -2.47
N LEU A 137 -6.59 -35.04 -2.84
CA LEU A 137 -7.78 -35.05 -1.98
C LEU A 137 -7.65 -36.14 -0.91
N ILE A 138 -7.81 -35.80 0.36
CA ILE A 138 -7.79 -36.72 1.48
C ILE A 138 -9.22 -37.11 1.87
N GLU A 139 -10.06 -36.12 2.10
CA GLU A 139 -11.42 -36.32 2.58
C GLU A 139 -12.31 -35.14 2.19
N ALA A 140 -13.56 -35.42 1.84
CA ALA A 140 -14.53 -34.35 1.56
C ALA A 140 -15.95 -34.76 1.94
N SER A 141 -16.78 -33.80 2.32
CA SER A 141 -18.19 -34.03 2.55
C SER A 141 -19.02 -32.78 2.20
N ARG A 142 -20.20 -33.01 1.64
CA ARG A 142 -21.21 -31.98 1.36
C ARG A 142 -22.56 -32.44 1.84
N ASN A 143 -23.03 -31.92 2.98
CA ASN A 143 -24.29 -32.31 3.63
C ASN A 143 -24.93 -31.12 4.35
N ASN A 144 -26.25 -30.96 4.20
CA ASN A 144 -27.06 -30.02 4.97
C ASN A 144 -26.52 -28.58 4.96
N GLY A 145 -26.12 -28.05 3.80
CA GLY A 145 -25.57 -26.70 3.70
C GLY A 145 -24.18 -26.54 4.31
N LYS A 146 -23.47 -27.63 4.57
CA LYS A 146 -22.06 -27.65 5.00
C LYS A 146 -21.20 -28.32 3.94
N ILE A 147 -20.10 -27.68 3.60
CA ILE A 147 -19.10 -28.21 2.69
C ILE A 147 -17.77 -28.29 3.46
N TYR A 148 -17.16 -29.45 3.41
CA TYR A 148 -15.84 -29.69 4.02
C TYR A 148 -14.94 -30.38 3.01
N CYS A 149 -13.68 -29.96 2.97
CA CYS A 149 -12.67 -30.58 2.15
C CYS A 149 -11.31 -30.55 2.84
N LYS A 150 -10.66 -31.69 2.88
CA LYS A 150 -9.29 -31.87 3.36
C LYS A 150 -8.45 -32.39 2.22
N PHE A 151 -7.38 -31.70 1.91
CA PHE A 151 -6.45 -32.02 0.85
C PHE A 151 -5.02 -31.69 1.27
N ARG A 152 -4.06 -32.24 0.58
CA ARG A 152 -2.66 -31.86 0.73
C ARG A 152 -2.11 -31.32 -0.58
N GLN A 153 -1.18 -30.40 -0.48
CA GLN A 153 -0.57 -29.72 -1.63
C GLN A 153 0.94 -29.58 -1.39
N LEU A 154 1.73 -29.78 -2.46
CA LEU A 154 3.18 -29.56 -2.42
C LEU A 154 3.52 -28.11 -2.04
N ILE A 155 4.52 -27.94 -1.18
CA ILE A 155 5.01 -26.61 -0.78
C ILE A 155 5.56 -25.86 -2.00
N VAL A 156 6.32 -26.53 -2.85
CA VAL A 156 6.86 -25.95 -4.09
C VAL A 156 6.26 -26.69 -5.27
N GLY A 157 5.29 -26.08 -5.91
CA GLY A 157 4.65 -26.63 -7.10
C GLY A 157 5.54 -26.54 -8.36
N ASP A 158 5.40 -27.51 -9.25
CA ASP A 158 6.15 -27.58 -10.53
C ASP A 158 5.39 -26.86 -11.65
N GLY A 159 5.30 -25.52 -11.61
CA GLY A 159 4.66 -24.70 -12.64
C GLY A 159 4.53 -23.21 -12.26
N GLU A 160 4.43 -22.36 -13.26
CA GLU A 160 4.37 -20.89 -13.05
C GLU A 160 3.06 -20.45 -12.37
N ARG A 161 1.97 -21.19 -12.54
CA ARG A 161 0.66 -20.90 -11.97
C ARG A 161 0.36 -21.65 -10.68
N PHE A 162 1.32 -22.41 -10.17
CA PHE A 162 1.21 -23.07 -8.87
C PHE A 162 1.68 -22.15 -7.73
N ALA A 163 1.05 -22.27 -6.58
CA ALA A 163 1.48 -21.54 -5.40
C ALA A 163 2.83 -22.09 -4.90
N ASN A 164 3.79 -21.19 -4.64
CA ASN A 164 4.92 -21.52 -3.78
C ASN A 164 4.49 -21.24 -2.32
N LEU A 165 4.06 -22.28 -1.62
CA LEU A 165 3.50 -22.17 -0.28
C LEU A 165 4.51 -21.70 0.78
N ASN A 166 5.81 -21.66 0.46
CA ASN A 166 6.85 -21.07 1.30
C ASN A 166 6.80 -19.52 1.32
N ASP A 167 6.08 -18.93 0.38
CA ASP A 167 5.87 -17.48 0.37
C ASP A 167 4.75 -17.05 1.33
N THR A 168 4.68 -15.76 1.60
CA THR A 168 3.60 -15.18 2.40
C THR A 168 2.46 -14.68 1.52
N TYR A 169 1.23 -15.06 1.87
CA TYR A 169 0.01 -14.75 1.13
C TYR A 169 -1.08 -14.18 2.00
N SER A 170 -1.90 -13.30 1.43
CA SER A 170 -3.26 -13.05 1.90
C SER A 170 -4.13 -14.20 1.44
N ILE A 171 -4.79 -14.87 2.37
CA ILE A 171 -5.65 -16.02 2.07
C ILE A 171 -7.03 -15.51 1.67
N LEU A 172 -7.46 -15.85 0.45
CA LEU A 172 -8.79 -15.56 -0.06
C LEU A 172 -9.65 -16.81 0.05
N LEU A 173 -10.83 -16.70 0.62
CA LEU A 173 -11.78 -17.81 0.75
C LEU A 173 -13.07 -17.49 -0.01
N ALA A 174 -13.49 -18.40 -0.86
CA ALA A 174 -14.70 -18.26 -1.63
C ALA A 174 -15.48 -19.59 -1.74
N HIS A 175 -16.75 -19.53 -2.00
CA HIS A 175 -17.60 -20.66 -2.30
C HIS A 175 -18.72 -20.25 -3.27
N GLY A 176 -19.36 -21.22 -3.88
CA GLY A 176 -20.45 -20.96 -4.82
C GLY A 176 -20.87 -22.19 -5.58
N ILE A 177 -21.46 -21.96 -6.75
CA ILE A 177 -22.00 -22.99 -7.62
C ILE A 177 -21.09 -23.15 -8.83
N THR A 178 -20.81 -24.39 -9.22
CA THR A 178 -20.19 -24.70 -10.52
C THR A 178 -20.91 -25.84 -11.20
N LYS A 179 -20.85 -25.87 -12.54
CA LYS A 179 -21.38 -26.96 -13.36
C LYS A 179 -20.29 -27.98 -13.70
N ASP A 180 -19.05 -27.55 -13.73
CA ASP A 180 -17.89 -28.38 -14.02
C ASP A 180 -16.89 -28.21 -12.85
N PRO A 181 -16.51 -29.30 -12.16
CA PRO A 181 -15.53 -29.23 -11.06
C PRO A 181 -14.24 -28.50 -11.39
N LYS A 182 -13.81 -28.46 -12.64
CA LYS A 182 -12.58 -27.80 -13.10
C LYS A 182 -12.74 -26.31 -13.39
N THR A 183 -13.99 -25.82 -13.47
CA THR A 183 -14.27 -24.43 -13.89
C THR A 183 -15.17 -23.75 -12.89
N LEU A 184 -14.62 -22.87 -12.04
CA LEU A 184 -15.40 -22.18 -11.04
C LEU A 184 -16.27 -21.09 -11.64
N ALA A 185 -17.54 -21.07 -11.26
CA ALA A 185 -18.42 -19.94 -11.54
C ALA A 185 -18.19 -18.82 -10.51
N VAL A 186 -18.79 -17.66 -10.77
CA VAL A 186 -18.66 -16.48 -9.91
C VAL A 186 -19.27 -16.78 -8.54
N HIS A 187 -18.54 -16.49 -7.47
CA HIS A 187 -19.05 -16.45 -6.09
C HIS A 187 -20.09 -15.33 -5.90
N SER A 188 -20.74 -15.26 -4.74
CA SER A 188 -21.66 -14.16 -4.42
C SER A 188 -20.99 -12.81 -4.60
N LEU A 189 -21.69 -11.88 -5.28
CA LEU A 189 -21.30 -10.47 -5.43
C LEU A 189 -22.07 -9.56 -4.48
N ASP A 190 -23.02 -10.11 -3.73
CA ASP A 190 -23.77 -9.37 -2.73
C ASP A 190 -22.96 -9.26 -1.44
N THR A 191 -22.53 -8.07 -1.17
CA THR A 191 -21.68 -7.72 -0.02
C THR A 191 -22.39 -7.84 1.31
N SER A 192 -23.72 -7.78 1.32
CA SER A 192 -24.52 -8.01 2.52
C SER A 192 -24.73 -9.50 2.80
N SER A 193 -24.50 -10.36 1.80
CA SER A 193 -24.62 -11.81 1.93
C SER A 193 -23.53 -12.40 2.81
N ASP A 194 -23.88 -13.43 3.55
CA ASP A 194 -22.94 -14.24 4.30
C ASP A 194 -22.11 -15.17 3.38
N ASP A 195 -22.54 -15.33 2.12
CA ASP A 195 -21.85 -16.09 1.08
C ASP A 195 -20.85 -15.23 0.28
N PHE A 196 -20.64 -13.97 0.69
CA PHE A 196 -19.62 -13.11 0.09
C PHE A 196 -18.21 -13.64 0.43
N PRO A 197 -17.26 -13.63 -0.52
CA PRO A 197 -15.90 -14.12 -0.26
C PRO A 197 -15.21 -13.36 0.86
N MET A 198 -14.32 -14.04 1.56
CA MET A 198 -13.58 -13.50 2.71
C MET A 198 -12.09 -13.44 2.42
N VAL A 199 -11.41 -12.49 3.05
CA VAL A 199 -9.96 -12.36 2.98
C VAL A 199 -9.37 -12.32 4.39
N ALA A 200 -8.23 -12.99 4.59
CA ALA A 200 -7.52 -12.93 5.85
C ALA A 200 -6.94 -11.53 6.10
N ALA A 201 -7.05 -11.02 7.32
CA ALA A 201 -6.58 -9.68 7.70
C ALA A 201 -5.06 -9.50 7.62
N GLY A 202 -4.31 -10.59 7.55
CA GLY A 202 -2.85 -10.61 7.47
C GLY A 202 -2.34 -11.50 6.36
N LYS A 203 -1.02 -11.55 6.23
CA LYS A 203 -0.34 -12.46 5.31
C LYS A 203 0.27 -13.61 6.10
N PHE A 204 0.13 -14.83 5.55
CA PHE A 204 0.61 -16.05 6.15
C PHE A 204 1.57 -16.78 5.24
N ASN A 205 2.49 -17.48 5.86
CA ASN A 205 3.22 -18.56 5.23
C ASN A 205 2.58 -19.87 5.68
N VAL A 206 1.86 -20.54 4.79
CA VAL A 206 1.14 -21.79 5.12
C VAL A 206 2.06 -23.00 5.25
N ALA A 207 3.32 -22.89 4.80
CA ALA A 207 4.35 -23.89 5.03
C ALA A 207 5.03 -23.75 6.41
N MET A 208 4.67 -22.72 7.18
CA MET A 208 5.19 -22.49 8.53
C MET A 208 4.04 -22.54 9.53
N PHE A 209 4.19 -23.31 10.59
CA PHE A 209 3.22 -23.34 11.67
C PHE A 209 3.11 -21.95 12.34
N SER A 210 1.88 -21.47 12.55
CA SER A 210 1.60 -20.25 13.30
C SER A 210 0.60 -20.58 14.41
N SER A 211 0.98 -20.27 15.66
CA SER A 211 0.10 -20.40 16.82
C SER A 211 -0.87 -19.21 16.98
N GLU A 212 -0.62 -18.10 16.29
CA GLU A 212 -1.45 -16.90 16.38
C GLU A 212 -2.76 -17.08 15.63
N PRO A 213 -3.91 -16.84 16.27
CA PRO A 213 -5.20 -16.83 15.60
C PRO A 213 -5.26 -15.61 14.65
N VAL A 214 -5.73 -15.85 13.45
CA VAL A 214 -5.80 -14.82 12.44
C VAL A 214 -7.21 -14.35 12.21
N GLU A 215 -7.35 -13.04 12.17
CA GLU A 215 -8.59 -12.37 11.85
C GLU A 215 -8.85 -12.40 10.35
N ALA A 216 -10.06 -12.79 9.96
CA ALA A 216 -10.55 -12.61 8.61
C ALA A 216 -11.56 -11.47 8.57
N ILE A 217 -11.42 -10.64 7.57
CA ILE A 217 -12.30 -9.51 7.32
C ILE A 217 -13.01 -9.72 5.99
N LYS A 218 -14.25 -9.21 5.87
CA LYS A 218 -14.85 -9.06 4.56
C LYS A 218 -13.94 -8.14 3.73
N PRO A 219 -13.57 -8.52 2.51
CA PRO A 219 -12.93 -7.56 1.61
C PRO A 219 -13.86 -6.35 1.52
N ASP A 220 -13.28 -5.17 1.63
CA ASP A 220 -14.02 -3.91 1.52
C ASP A 220 -14.65 -3.82 0.15
N GLU A 221 -15.85 -4.03 0.15
CA GLU A 221 -16.82 -4.65 -0.71
C GLU A 221 -17.10 -4.02 -2.04
N ALA A 222 -17.41 -2.82 -2.01
CA ALA A 222 -18.15 -2.15 -3.08
C ALA A 222 -17.19 -1.47 -4.07
N ARG A 223 -15.90 -1.65 -3.90
CA ARG A 223 -14.91 -0.80 -4.56
C ARG A 223 -13.87 -1.60 -5.31
N ASP A 224 -14.29 -2.73 -5.74
CA ASP A 224 -13.55 -3.51 -6.68
C ASP A 224 -13.40 -2.67 -7.97
N SER A 225 -12.26 -2.02 -8.09
CA SER A 225 -12.03 -1.24 -9.30
C SER A 225 -12.06 -2.23 -10.47
N MET A 226 -12.89 -1.93 -11.48
CA MET A 226 -12.93 -2.71 -12.73
C MET A 226 -11.58 -2.74 -13.47
N LEU A 227 -10.55 -2.11 -12.87
CA LEU A 227 -9.22 -1.99 -13.42
C LEU A 227 -8.37 -3.22 -13.06
N SER A 228 -7.67 -3.75 -14.06
CA SER A 228 -6.71 -4.83 -13.86
C SER A 228 -5.61 -4.46 -12.85
N LYS A 229 -5.03 -5.43 -12.18
CA LYS A 229 -3.90 -5.25 -11.24
C LYS A 229 -2.73 -4.50 -11.89
N LYS A 230 -2.44 -4.77 -13.16
CA LYS A 230 -1.42 -4.08 -13.96
C LYS A 230 -1.74 -2.58 -14.10
N THR A 231 -2.99 -2.24 -14.43
CA THR A 231 -3.46 -0.85 -14.57
C THR A 231 -3.43 -0.12 -13.22
N ARG A 232 -3.80 -0.79 -12.13
CA ARG A 232 -3.73 -0.22 -10.77
C ARG A 232 -2.29 0.08 -10.35
N ARG A 233 -1.36 -0.85 -10.58
CA ARG A 233 0.08 -0.62 -10.34
C ARG A 233 0.61 0.56 -11.18
N PHE A 234 0.20 0.67 -12.43
CA PHE A 234 0.55 1.80 -13.28
C PHE A 234 0.12 3.15 -12.67
N PHE A 235 -1.13 3.27 -12.16
CA PHE A 235 -1.58 4.50 -11.50
C PHE A 235 -0.81 4.80 -10.21
N VAL A 236 -0.47 3.79 -9.41
CA VAL A 236 0.37 3.98 -8.21
C VAL A 236 1.78 4.46 -8.58
N ARG A 237 2.37 3.94 -9.67
CA ARG A 237 3.67 4.41 -10.17
C ARG A 237 3.61 5.86 -10.65
N ILE A 238 2.60 6.22 -11.44
CA ILE A 238 2.39 7.60 -11.87
C ILE A 238 2.19 8.54 -10.69
N HIS A 239 1.43 8.12 -9.66
CA HIS A 239 1.32 8.87 -8.41
C HIS A 239 2.71 9.21 -7.85
N GLY A 240 3.57 8.21 -7.68
CA GLY A 240 4.92 8.40 -7.16
C GLY A 240 5.77 9.33 -8.02
N MET A 241 5.78 9.13 -9.35
CA MET A 241 6.56 9.94 -10.29
C MET A 241 6.12 11.42 -10.27
N VAL A 242 4.81 11.67 -10.31
CA VAL A 242 4.26 13.03 -10.30
C VAL A 242 4.51 13.72 -8.95
N MET A 243 4.36 13.01 -7.84
CA MET A 243 4.66 13.54 -6.50
C MET A 243 6.13 13.92 -6.34
N LEU A 244 7.07 13.13 -6.85
CA LEU A 244 8.49 13.45 -6.85
C LEU A 244 8.78 14.75 -7.63
N GLY A 245 8.26 14.89 -8.83
CA GLY A 245 8.39 16.12 -9.64
C GLY A 245 7.76 17.33 -8.95
N ALA A 246 6.57 17.16 -8.37
CA ALA A 246 5.86 18.22 -7.68
C ALA A 246 6.63 18.73 -6.45
N TRP A 247 7.03 17.84 -5.55
CA TRP A 247 7.67 18.21 -4.30
C TRP A 247 9.16 18.54 -4.44
N PHE A 248 9.93 17.65 -5.08
CA PHE A 248 11.38 17.78 -5.10
C PHE A 248 11.88 18.80 -6.12
N PHE A 249 11.10 19.09 -7.17
CA PHE A 249 11.47 20.09 -8.16
C PHE A 249 10.61 21.36 -8.08
N PHE A 250 9.30 21.30 -8.31
CA PHE A 250 8.48 22.51 -8.41
C PHE A 250 8.38 23.27 -7.09
N ILE A 251 7.96 22.61 -6.01
CA ILE A 251 7.77 23.26 -4.71
C ILE A 251 9.12 23.68 -4.10
N ALA A 252 10.15 22.83 -4.16
CA ALA A 252 11.47 23.17 -3.67
C ALA A 252 12.01 24.43 -4.36
N THR A 253 11.96 24.49 -5.69
CA THR A 253 12.40 25.64 -6.48
C THR A 253 11.57 26.90 -6.16
N ALA A 254 10.26 26.76 -5.99
CA ALA A 254 9.39 27.86 -5.63
C ALA A 254 9.73 28.47 -4.26
N ILE A 255 9.97 27.62 -3.25
CA ILE A 255 10.35 28.06 -1.89
C ILE A 255 11.70 28.79 -1.91
N VAL A 256 12.70 28.19 -2.58
CA VAL A 256 14.06 28.76 -2.68
C VAL A 256 14.03 30.11 -3.42
N SER A 257 13.25 30.21 -4.50
CA SER A 257 13.09 31.46 -5.24
C SER A 257 12.48 32.57 -4.39
N ALA A 258 11.45 32.29 -3.61
CA ALA A 258 10.81 33.25 -2.73
C ALA A 258 11.71 33.70 -1.56
N ARG A 259 12.60 32.82 -1.10
CA ARG A 259 13.49 33.11 0.01
C ARG A 259 14.71 33.90 -0.40
N TYR A 260 15.39 33.51 -1.49
CA TYR A 260 16.74 33.97 -1.82
C TYR A 260 16.83 34.82 -3.09
N LEU A 261 15.84 34.78 -4.01
CA LEU A 261 15.87 35.56 -5.27
C LEU A 261 15.08 36.87 -5.22
N ARG A 262 14.69 37.38 -4.05
CA ARG A 262 13.91 38.62 -3.93
C ARG A 262 14.57 39.83 -4.54
N ASN A 263 15.90 39.89 -4.52
CA ASN A 263 16.71 40.96 -5.07
C ASN A 263 17.26 40.63 -6.47
N PHE A 264 16.82 39.54 -7.09
CA PHE A 264 17.17 39.21 -8.45
C PHE A 264 16.38 40.10 -9.43
N LEU A 265 17.13 40.79 -10.29
CA LEU A 265 16.59 41.75 -11.28
C LEU A 265 15.56 42.72 -10.63
N PRO A 266 15.98 43.53 -9.68
CA PRO A 266 15.05 44.33 -8.87
C PRO A 266 14.31 45.41 -9.68
N THR A 267 14.89 45.83 -10.79
CA THR A 267 14.33 46.85 -11.71
C THR A 267 13.33 46.30 -12.71
N LYS A 268 13.29 44.94 -12.89
CA LYS A 268 12.37 44.29 -13.83
C LYS A 268 11.14 43.80 -13.11
N SER A 269 9.99 44.35 -13.46
CA SER A 269 8.68 44.00 -12.91
C SER A 269 7.66 43.72 -14.00
N PRO A 270 7.78 42.58 -14.72
CA PRO A 270 6.79 42.25 -15.78
C PRO A 270 5.40 42.17 -15.15
N PHE A 271 4.40 42.72 -15.82
CA PHE A 271 3.01 42.81 -15.33
C PHE A 271 2.89 43.45 -13.92
N GLY A 272 3.79 44.37 -13.56
CA GLY A 272 3.79 45.04 -12.26
C GLY A 272 4.28 44.21 -11.05
N LEU A 273 4.70 42.97 -11.27
CA LEU A 273 5.17 42.04 -10.21
C LEU A 273 6.62 41.65 -10.42
N ARG A 274 7.39 41.52 -9.33
CA ARG A 274 8.81 41.10 -9.38
C ARG A 274 8.96 39.68 -9.89
N ILE A 275 10.05 39.39 -10.64
CA ILE A 275 10.31 38.09 -11.29
C ILE A 275 10.25 36.93 -10.28
N TRP A 276 10.87 37.05 -9.09
CA TRP A 276 10.86 36.01 -8.09
C TRP A 276 9.42 35.60 -7.68
N PHE A 277 8.49 36.54 -7.69
CA PHE A 277 7.10 36.28 -7.32
C PHE A 277 6.37 35.51 -8.42
N HIS A 278 6.67 35.82 -9.70
CA HIS A 278 6.15 35.04 -10.82
C HIS A 278 6.64 33.59 -10.75
N ILE A 279 7.94 33.36 -10.53
CA ILE A 279 8.53 32.03 -10.36
C ILE A 279 7.84 31.28 -9.18
N HIS A 280 7.78 31.91 -8.02
CA HIS A 280 7.16 31.32 -6.84
C HIS A 280 5.70 30.95 -7.07
N ARG A 281 4.90 31.85 -7.62
CA ARG A 281 3.48 31.61 -7.86
C ARG A 281 3.25 30.53 -8.90
N SER A 282 3.91 30.60 -10.05
CA SER A 282 3.70 29.67 -11.14
C SER A 282 4.13 28.25 -10.79
N LEU A 283 5.31 28.08 -10.17
CA LEU A 283 5.79 26.75 -9.77
C LEU A 283 4.94 26.14 -8.64
N ASN A 284 4.43 26.96 -7.70
CA ASN A 284 3.51 26.44 -6.66
C ASN A 284 2.17 26.01 -7.28
N VAL A 285 1.60 26.80 -8.21
CA VAL A 285 0.36 26.40 -8.88
C VAL A 285 0.55 25.12 -9.68
N LEU A 286 1.63 25.01 -10.47
CA LEU A 286 1.94 23.77 -11.18
C LEU A 286 2.16 22.59 -10.24
N GLY A 287 2.91 22.78 -9.14
CA GLY A 287 3.14 21.74 -8.15
C GLY A 287 1.85 21.26 -7.49
N VAL A 288 0.99 22.20 -7.05
CA VAL A 288 -0.29 21.87 -6.40
C VAL A 288 -1.23 21.15 -7.38
N VAL A 289 -1.34 21.61 -8.63
CA VAL A 289 -2.16 20.93 -9.63
C VAL A 289 -1.63 19.52 -9.91
N ALA A 290 -0.31 19.35 -10.05
CA ALA A 290 0.31 18.04 -10.20
C ALA A 290 0.03 17.12 -8.99
N MET A 291 0.10 17.63 -7.76
CA MET A 291 -0.23 16.86 -6.55
C MET A 291 -1.69 16.39 -6.54
N LEU A 292 -2.64 17.24 -6.94
CA LEU A 292 -4.06 16.87 -7.00
C LEU A 292 -4.29 15.73 -7.99
N PHE A 293 -3.67 15.78 -9.19
CA PHE A 293 -3.70 14.66 -10.12
C PHE A 293 -3.03 13.41 -9.55
N ALA A 294 -1.90 13.56 -8.87
CA ALA A 294 -1.22 12.44 -8.26
C ALA A 294 -2.06 11.77 -7.16
N VAL A 295 -2.77 12.56 -6.33
CA VAL A 295 -3.73 12.03 -5.35
C VAL A 295 -4.85 11.27 -6.05
N LEU A 296 -5.41 11.83 -7.12
CA LEU A 296 -6.42 11.13 -7.93
C LEU A 296 -5.91 9.78 -8.45
N PHE A 297 -4.69 9.73 -8.98
CA PHE A 297 -4.08 8.48 -9.44
C PHE A 297 -3.87 7.48 -8.30
N ALA A 298 -3.51 7.94 -7.10
CA ALA A 298 -3.43 7.06 -5.93
C ALA A 298 -4.79 6.45 -5.59
N PHE A 299 -5.87 7.25 -5.59
CA PHE A 299 -7.22 6.76 -5.33
C PHE A 299 -7.68 5.77 -6.41
N ILE A 300 -7.45 6.06 -7.70
CA ILE A 300 -7.75 5.11 -8.79
C ILE A 300 -6.95 3.81 -8.58
N GLY A 301 -5.63 3.92 -8.34
CA GLY A 301 -4.76 2.76 -8.12
C GLY A 301 -5.12 1.93 -6.89
N LYS A 302 -5.74 2.53 -5.88
CA LYS A 302 -6.21 1.87 -4.65
C LYS A 302 -7.71 1.55 -4.65
N GLY A 303 -8.38 1.68 -5.82
CA GLY A 303 -9.80 1.36 -5.94
C GLY A 303 -10.71 2.29 -5.12
N TRP A 304 -10.39 3.59 -5.09
CA TRP A 304 -11.11 4.63 -4.35
C TRP A 304 -11.16 4.42 -2.83
N ARG A 305 -10.17 3.68 -2.27
CA ARG A 305 -10.07 3.42 -0.83
C ARG A 305 -9.14 4.40 -0.14
N TRP A 306 -9.54 4.82 1.06
CA TRP A 306 -8.64 5.45 2.00
C TRP A 306 -7.72 4.40 2.62
N THR A 307 -6.42 4.51 2.35
CA THR A 307 -5.40 3.58 2.86
C THR A 307 -4.72 4.06 4.14
N GLY A 308 -5.07 5.24 4.62
CA GLY A 308 -4.58 5.78 5.89
C GLY A 308 -5.28 5.18 7.12
N PRO A 309 -4.88 5.60 8.33
CA PRO A 309 -5.53 5.16 9.57
C PRO A 309 -7.02 5.47 9.58
N ALA A 310 -7.82 4.57 10.15
CA ALA A 310 -9.27 4.73 10.28
C ALA A 310 -9.78 4.13 11.58
N VAL A 311 -10.89 4.65 12.08
CA VAL A 311 -11.59 4.13 13.25
C VAL A 311 -12.11 2.73 12.93
N GLY A 312 -11.98 1.81 13.86
CA GLY A 312 -12.41 0.40 13.69
C GLY A 312 -11.38 -0.52 13.03
N ARG A 313 -10.23 -0.01 12.60
CA ARG A 313 -9.10 -0.85 12.16
C ARG A 313 -8.19 -1.18 13.35
N SER A 314 -7.52 -2.33 13.28
CA SER A 314 -6.53 -2.73 14.28
C SER A 314 -5.37 -1.71 14.36
N GLU A 315 -4.71 -1.64 15.51
CA GLU A 315 -3.53 -0.79 15.73
C GLU A 315 -2.42 -1.13 14.73
N PHE A 316 -2.18 -2.42 14.49
CA PHE A 316 -1.21 -2.90 13.51
C PHE A 316 -1.47 -2.36 12.09
N THR A 317 -2.73 -2.36 11.65
CA THR A 317 -3.10 -1.81 10.33
C THR A 317 -2.92 -0.29 10.29
N ASN A 318 -3.33 0.42 11.34
CA ASN A 318 -3.25 1.87 11.43
C ASN A 318 -1.81 2.41 11.52
N THR A 319 -0.89 1.62 12.06
CA THR A 319 0.55 1.96 12.18
C THR A 319 1.40 1.39 11.04
N SER A 320 0.81 0.67 10.11
CA SER A 320 1.53 0.14 8.95
C SER A 320 2.18 1.26 8.11
N PRO A 321 3.34 1.02 7.47
CA PRO A 321 4.02 2.03 6.65
C PRO A 321 3.12 2.65 5.58
N GLY A 322 2.21 1.86 5.01
CA GLY A 322 1.22 2.33 4.03
C GLY A 322 0.21 3.31 4.61
N ALA A 323 -0.30 3.02 5.82
CA ALA A 323 -1.24 3.89 6.51
C ALA A 323 -0.58 5.21 6.94
N VAL A 324 0.62 5.13 7.50
CA VAL A 324 1.40 6.31 7.92
C VAL A 324 1.76 7.19 6.71
N HIS A 325 2.22 6.59 5.60
CA HIS A 325 2.48 7.31 4.34
C HIS A 325 1.24 8.06 3.85
N SER A 326 0.09 7.41 3.85
CA SER A 326 -1.17 8.01 3.38
C SER A 326 -1.61 9.20 4.26
N LEU A 327 -1.49 9.08 5.58
CA LEU A 327 -1.84 10.15 6.51
C LEU A 327 -0.90 11.35 6.35
N ILE A 328 0.41 11.12 6.43
CA ILE A 328 1.43 12.18 6.31
C ILE A 328 1.33 12.84 4.93
N GLY A 329 1.15 12.06 3.87
CA GLY A 329 0.96 12.55 2.51
C GLY A 329 -0.29 13.42 2.37
N ALA A 330 -1.42 12.99 2.93
CA ALA A 330 -2.67 13.75 2.89
C ALA A 330 -2.55 15.10 3.63
N VAL A 331 -1.94 15.10 4.83
CA VAL A 331 -1.67 16.32 5.59
C VAL A 331 -0.75 17.26 4.81
N SER A 332 0.32 16.72 4.23
CA SER A 332 1.28 17.48 3.43
C SER A 332 0.61 18.15 2.21
N VAL A 333 -0.18 17.40 1.44
CA VAL A 333 -0.92 17.94 0.28
C VAL A 333 -1.99 18.93 0.73
N GLY A 334 -2.73 18.65 1.80
CA GLY A 334 -3.73 19.56 2.37
C GLY A 334 -3.11 20.90 2.74
N LEU A 335 -1.96 20.91 3.40
CA LEU A 335 -1.21 22.13 3.71
C LEU A 335 -0.71 22.84 2.44
N ALA A 336 -0.25 22.10 1.42
CA ALA A 336 0.17 22.69 0.15
C ALA A 336 -0.99 23.38 -0.59
N VAL A 337 -2.19 22.76 -0.60
CA VAL A 337 -3.42 23.36 -1.18
C VAL A 337 -3.86 24.58 -0.38
N ALA A 338 -3.75 24.55 0.94
CA ALA A 338 -4.09 25.67 1.80
C ALA A 338 -3.21 26.91 1.54
N GLN A 339 -1.98 26.76 1.02
CA GLN A 339 -1.08 27.90 0.76
C GLN A 339 -1.64 28.88 -0.29
N PRO A 340 -2.00 28.49 -1.51
CA PRO A 340 -2.58 29.39 -2.50
C PRO A 340 -3.96 29.93 -2.06
N LEU A 341 -4.79 29.11 -1.40
CA LEU A 341 -6.08 29.56 -0.89
C LEU A 341 -5.91 30.63 0.18
N GLY A 342 -5.00 30.43 1.14
CA GLY A 342 -4.66 31.45 2.12
C GLY A 342 -4.07 32.72 1.50
N ALA A 343 -3.31 32.57 0.40
CA ALA A 343 -2.75 33.72 -0.31
C ALA A 343 -3.81 34.61 -0.97
N LEU A 344 -5.00 34.09 -1.29
CA LEU A 344 -6.15 34.90 -1.75
C LEU A 344 -6.71 35.78 -0.64
N LEU A 345 -6.61 35.33 0.63
CA LEU A 345 -7.04 36.06 1.81
C LEU A 345 -5.95 37.00 2.39
N ARG A 346 -4.91 37.24 1.61
CA ARG A 346 -3.74 37.99 2.03
C ARG A 346 -4.09 39.47 2.29
N CYS A 347 -3.91 39.93 3.52
CA CYS A 347 -4.13 41.33 3.92
C CYS A 347 -3.20 42.31 3.18
N ALA A 348 -3.56 43.59 3.18
CA ALA A 348 -2.77 44.67 2.57
C ALA A 348 -1.31 44.69 3.11
N PRO A 349 -0.34 45.21 2.33
CA PRO A 349 1.08 45.19 2.72
C PRO A 349 1.38 45.93 4.04
N ASP A 350 0.61 46.94 4.35
CA ASP A 350 0.70 47.85 5.51
C ASP A 350 -0.16 47.38 6.71
N ALA A 351 -0.99 46.38 6.54
CA ALA A 351 -1.85 45.87 7.61
C ALA A 351 -1.05 45.28 8.78
N LYS A 352 -1.45 45.58 10.02
CA LYS A 352 -0.83 45.06 11.27
C LYS A 352 -0.73 43.54 11.30
N ALA A 353 -1.67 42.83 10.70
CA ALA A 353 -1.69 41.35 10.61
C ALA A 353 -0.72 40.76 9.57
N ARG A 354 -0.12 41.58 8.69
CA ARG A 354 0.73 41.14 7.61
C ARG A 354 1.96 40.32 8.05
N PRO A 355 2.69 40.68 9.12
CA PRO A 355 3.82 39.85 9.60
C PRO A 355 3.37 38.49 10.08
N ILE A 356 2.22 38.38 10.76
CA ILE A 356 1.65 37.11 11.24
C ILE A 356 1.32 36.21 10.07
N PHE A 357 0.59 36.73 9.07
CA PHE A 357 0.28 36.01 7.85
C PHE A 357 1.55 35.46 7.17
N ASN A 358 2.56 36.31 6.99
CA ASN A 358 3.80 35.90 6.34
C ASN A 358 4.54 34.82 7.13
N TRP A 359 4.46 34.83 8.46
CA TRP A 359 5.09 33.85 9.33
C TRP A 359 4.36 32.50 9.25
N LEU A 360 3.02 32.50 9.39
CA LEU A 360 2.19 31.31 9.24
C LEU A 360 2.34 30.66 7.87
N HIS A 361 2.32 31.45 6.80
CA HIS A 361 2.55 30.95 5.44
C HIS A 361 3.90 30.25 5.30
N ARG A 362 4.97 30.82 5.85
CA ARG A 362 6.31 30.22 5.80
C ARG A 362 6.39 28.92 6.60
N LEU A 363 5.87 28.92 7.81
CA LEU A 363 5.90 27.73 8.68
C LEU A 363 5.09 26.58 8.07
N ALA A 364 3.86 26.86 7.66
CA ALA A 364 3.00 25.84 7.07
C ALA A 364 3.60 25.27 5.77
N GLY A 365 4.21 26.13 4.94
CA GLY A 365 4.91 25.68 3.74
C GLY A 365 6.15 24.83 4.04
N ALA A 366 6.96 25.22 5.03
CA ALA A 366 8.13 24.44 5.45
C ALA A 366 7.72 23.08 6.06
N PHE A 367 6.67 23.09 6.88
CA PHE A 367 6.14 21.87 7.50
C PHE A 367 5.57 20.91 6.45
N ALA A 368 4.79 21.43 5.49
CA ALA A 368 4.29 20.64 4.36
C ALA A 368 5.43 19.96 3.59
N PHE A 369 6.50 20.69 3.29
CA PHE A 369 7.66 20.16 2.59
C PHE A 369 8.40 19.08 3.39
N ALA A 370 8.57 19.29 4.70
CA ALA A 370 9.19 18.30 5.59
C ALA A 370 8.36 17.00 5.65
N LEU A 371 7.04 17.10 5.79
CA LEU A 371 6.14 15.94 5.76
C LEU A 371 6.21 15.20 4.42
N ALA A 372 6.30 15.94 3.30
CA ALA A 372 6.46 15.32 1.98
C ALA A 372 7.77 14.54 1.89
N ALA A 373 8.88 15.09 2.36
CA ALA A 373 10.17 14.41 2.37
C ALA A 373 10.15 13.13 3.22
N ILE A 374 9.50 13.16 4.39
CA ILE A 374 9.28 11.99 5.25
C ILE A 374 8.42 10.95 4.52
N SER A 375 7.33 11.38 3.87
CA SER A 375 6.44 10.48 3.12
C SER A 375 7.18 9.77 1.97
N VAL A 376 8.03 10.49 1.23
CA VAL A 376 8.87 9.91 0.17
C VAL A 376 9.90 8.94 0.76
N LEU A 377 10.50 9.25 1.91
CA LEU A 377 11.44 8.36 2.58
C LEU A 377 10.77 7.05 3.02
N ILE A 378 9.56 7.12 3.59
CA ILE A 378 8.77 5.93 3.91
C ILE A 378 8.51 5.09 2.66
N ALA A 379 8.16 5.72 1.54
CA ALA A 379 7.96 5.02 0.29
C ALA A 379 9.24 4.36 -0.23
N ALA A 380 10.40 5.03 -0.10
CA ALA A 380 11.70 4.46 -0.49
C ALA A 380 12.09 3.24 0.34
N ILE A 381 11.80 3.26 1.65
CA ILE A 381 12.18 2.18 2.57
C ILE A 381 11.24 0.97 2.46
N PHE A 382 9.92 1.19 2.34
CA PHE A 382 8.94 0.13 2.55
C PHE A 382 8.19 -0.31 1.29
N PHE A 383 8.18 0.47 0.20
CA PHE A 383 7.35 0.14 -0.96
C PHE A 383 8.15 -0.52 -2.08
N HIS A 384 7.51 -1.50 -2.74
CA HIS A 384 8.09 -2.25 -3.85
C HIS A 384 7.75 -1.62 -5.22
N VAL A 385 7.83 -0.28 -5.30
CA VAL A 385 7.57 0.48 -6.55
C VAL A 385 8.84 0.88 -7.27
N TRP A 386 9.99 0.52 -6.74
CA TRP A 386 11.31 0.88 -7.24
C TRP A 386 11.97 -0.28 -7.95
N SER A 387 12.62 -0.04 -9.07
CA SER A 387 13.45 -1.06 -9.74
C SER A 387 14.66 -1.45 -8.88
N ASP A 388 15.22 -0.48 -8.15
CA ASP A 388 16.25 -0.70 -7.14
C ASP A 388 15.96 0.16 -5.91
N ARG A 389 15.60 -0.50 -4.81
CA ARG A 389 15.28 0.17 -3.55
C ARG A 389 16.49 0.78 -2.86
N GLY A 390 17.66 0.17 -2.99
CA GLY A 390 18.90 0.68 -2.40
C GLY A 390 19.27 2.04 -2.98
N TRP A 391 19.24 2.16 -4.31
CA TRP A 391 19.46 3.44 -4.99
C TRP A 391 18.38 4.46 -4.67
N ALA A 392 17.12 4.06 -4.55
CA ALA A 392 16.04 4.97 -4.19
C ALA A 392 16.26 5.59 -2.80
N ILE A 393 16.57 4.76 -1.78
CA ILE A 393 16.88 5.24 -0.43
C ILE A 393 18.09 6.19 -0.45
N LEU A 394 19.18 5.80 -1.12
CA LEU A 394 20.39 6.61 -1.22
C LEU A 394 20.09 7.98 -1.83
N LEU A 395 19.38 8.04 -2.95
CA LEU A 395 19.07 9.30 -3.62
C LEU A 395 18.15 10.20 -2.79
N VAL A 396 17.16 9.64 -2.09
CA VAL A 396 16.28 10.41 -1.19
C VAL A 396 17.10 10.99 -0.02
N VAL A 397 17.97 10.20 0.60
CA VAL A 397 18.84 10.68 1.68
C VAL A 397 19.80 11.76 1.18
N ILE A 398 20.43 11.58 0.03
CA ILE A 398 21.29 12.58 -0.59
C ILE A 398 20.51 13.87 -0.86
N TYR A 399 19.31 13.78 -1.38
CA TYR A 399 18.45 14.95 -1.61
C TYR A 399 18.18 15.72 -0.32
N ILE A 400 17.78 15.03 0.76
CA ILE A 400 17.53 15.65 2.06
C ILE A 400 18.79 16.34 2.59
N LEU A 401 19.94 15.70 2.50
CA LEU A 401 21.23 16.28 2.91
C LEU A 401 21.58 17.52 2.09
N ILE A 402 21.37 17.50 0.76
CA ILE A 402 21.59 18.67 -0.12
C ILE A 402 20.67 19.83 0.30
N VAL A 403 19.39 19.56 0.57
CA VAL A 403 18.45 20.59 1.03
C VAL A 403 18.92 21.21 2.34
N ILE A 404 19.30 20.40 3.33
CA ILE A 404 19.78 20.88 4.64
C ILE A 404 21.06 21.72 4.48
N LEU A 405 22.06 21.20 3.75
CA LEU A 405 23.33 21.87 3.54
C LEU A 405 23.14 23.19 2.78
N PHE A 406 22.31 23.20 1.74
CA PHE A 406 21.96 24.39 0.99
C PHE A 406 21.30 25.44 1.90
N LEU A 407 20.31 25.07 2.72
CA LEU A 407 19.65 25.98 3.63
C LEU A 407 20.61 26.58 4.66
N ILE A 408 21.46 25.74 5.27
CA ILE A 408 22.48 26.20 6.23
C ILE A 408 23.43 27.21 5.56
N THR A 409 23.96 26.86 4.38
CA THR A 409 24.88 27.72 3.63
C THR A 409 24.25 29.08 3.32
N MET A 410 23.03 29.06 2.82
CA MET A 410 22.31 30.30 2.46
C MET A 410 21.95 31.16 3.66
N GLU A 411 21.57 30.55 4.81
CA GLU A 411 21.32 31.32 6.04
C GLU A 411 22.61 31.91 6.62
N VAL A 412 23.75 31.20 6.55
CA VAL A 412 25.07 31.74 6.95
C VAL A 412 25.42 32.96 6.09
N ILE A 413 25.23 32.88 4.76
CA ILE A 413 25.46 34.01 3.85
C ILE A 413 24.54 35.19 4.21
N ALA A 414 23.24 34.91 4.45
CA ALA A 414 22.27 35.93 4.82
C ALA A 414 22.59 36.60 6.17
N LEU A 415 23.07 35.83 7.16
CA LEU A 415 23.47 36.35 8.46
C LEU A 415 24.73 37.22 8.36
N LYS A 416 25.76 36.80 7.59
CA LYS A 416 26.94 37.61 7.34
C LYS A 416 26.56 38.96 6.70
N LYS A 417 25.68 38.92 5.69
CA LYS A 417 25.20 40.14 5.03
C LYS A 417 24.45 41.08 5.99
N ARG A 418 23.61 40.55 6.89
CA ARG A 418 22.90 41.32 7.91
C ARG A 418 23.87 41.96 8.92
N ARG A 419 24.88 41.20 9.42
CA ARG A 419 25.89 41.71 10.34
C ARG A 419 26.70 42.83 9.72
N GLN A 420 27.16 42.70 8.46
CA GLN A 420 27.86 43.74 7.74
C GLN A 420 27.01 45.02 7.57
N ALA A 421 25.71 44.88 7.21
CA ALA A 421 24.81 46.02 7.09
C ALA A 421 24.58 46.73 8.43
N ALA A 422 24.47 45.98 9.55
CA ALA A 422 24.32 46.57 10.90
C ALA A 422 25.60 47.29 11.36
N ALA A 423 26.78 46.73 11.11
CA ALA A 423 28.03 47.37 11.45
C ALA A 423 28.23 48.72 10.72
N ILE A 424 27.88 48.76 9.43
CA ILE A 424 27.96 50.00 8.61
C ILE A 424 26.98 51.07 9.11
N SER A 425 25.74 50.68 9.48
CA SER A 425 24.77 51.64 10.04
C SER A 425 25.21 52.25 11.39
N PHE A 426 25.92 51.45 12.20
CA PHE A 426 26.47 51.96 13.48
C PHE A 426 27.61 52.94 13.24
N GLU A 427 28.51 52.66 12.27
CA GLU A 427 29.64 53.55 11.94
C GLU A 427 29.19 54.88 11.35
N MET A 428 28.15 54.88 10.52
CA MET A 428 27.53 56.12 9.99
C MET A 428 26.86 57.02 11.07
N ASN A 429 26.34 56.45 12.15
CA ASN A 429 25.72 57.21 13.23
C ASN A 429 26.78 57.79 14.19
N SER A 430 28.02 57.26 14.25
CA SER A 430 29.07 57.71 15.17
C SER A 430 30.03 58.73 14.57
N THR A 431 30.16 58.82 13.26
CA THR A 431 31.10 59.73 12.59
C THR A 431 30.37 60.65 11.63
N GLY A 432 29.94 61.80 12.12
CA GLY A 432 29.26 62.84 11.32
C GLY A 432 30.17 63.56 10.29
N GLN A 433 31.17 62.91 9.67
CA GLN A 433 32.04 63.50 8.65
C GLN A 433 32.14 62.71 7.37
N LEU A 434 31.77 63.34 6.27
CA LEU A 434 31.73 62.91 4.86
C LEU A 434 33.15 62.95 4.20
N ARG A 435 34.10 62.13 4.62
CA ARG A 435 35.34 62.01 3.87
C ARG A 435 35.77 60.53 3.72
N GLY A 436 35.32 59.93 2.61
CA GLY A 436 35.57 58.55 2.26
C GLY A 436 34.37 57.84 1.62
N GLU A 437 33.29 58.53 1.40
CA GLU A 437 32.01 57.99 0.94
C GLU A 437 32.12 57.34 -0.45
N THR A 438 32.83 57.93 -1.39
CA THR A 438 32.88 57.41 -2.77
C THR A 438 33.59 56.05 -2.89
N VAL A 439 34.69 55.87 -2.15
CA VAL A 439 35.46 54.60 -2.17
C VAL A 439 34.67 53.50 -1.44
N ARG A 440 34.01 53.82 -0.30
CA ARG A 440 33.15 52.87 0.44
C ARG A 440 31.89 52.46 -0.34
N VAL A 441 31.29 53.38 -1.05
CA VAL A 441 30.10 53.09 -1.92
C VAL A 441 30.50 52.21 -3.10
N ILE A 442 31.64 52.44 -3.75
CA ILE A 442 32.10 51.61 -4.86
C ILE A 442 32.51 50.21 -4.41
N THR A 443 33.24 50.07 -3.28
CA THR A 443 33.61 48.76 -2.74
C THR A 443 32.36 47.97 -2.28
N ARG A 444 31.40 48.63 -1.65
CA ARG A 444 30.10 48.04 -1.26
C ARG A 444 29.30 47.53 -2.48
N GLY A 445 29.23 48.31 -3.58
CA GLY A 445 28.59 47.88 -4.79
C GLY A 445 29.17 46.61 -5.39
N LYS A 446 30.51 46.49 -5.37
CA LYS A 446 31.22 45.31 -5.87
C LYS A 446 31.04 44.09 -4.95
N GLU A 447 31.02 44.24 -3.62
CA GLU A 447 30.76 43.16 -2.67
C GLU A 447 29.30 42.68 -2.73
N ASP A 448 28.31 43.59 -2.81
CA ASP A 448 26.92 43.24 -3.00
C ASP A 448 26.69 42.51 -4.33
N GLN A 449 27.39 42.89 -5.40
CA GLN A 449 27.30 42.22 -6.68
C GLN A 449 27.92 40.81 -6.64
N LYS A 450 29.07 40.62 -5.98
CA LYS A 450 29.68 39.30 -5.75
C LYS A 450 28.78 38.39 -4.94
N ALA A 451 28.21 38.90 -3.81
CA ALA A 451 27.29 38.14 -2.98
C ALA A 451 26.01 37.77 -3.69
N GLN A 452 25.50 38.64 -4.59
CA GLN A 452 24.34 38.35 -5.42
C GLN A 452 24.67 37.28 -6.46
N CYS A 453 25.82 37.36 -7.14
CA CYS A 453 26.29 36.37 -8.11
C CYS A 453 26.43 34.98 -7.43
N LEU A 454 27.08 34.92 -6.26
CA LEU A 454 27.19 33.69 -5.47
C LEU A 454 25.83 33.11 -5.12
N THR A 455 24.87 33.94 -4.67
CA THR A 455 23.52 33.52 -4.35
C THR A 455 22.82 32.90 -5.54
N ILE A 456 22.91 33.53 -6.71
CA ILE A 456 22.30 33.03 -7.96
C ILE A 456 22.95 31.72 -8.37
N THR A 457 24.27 31.62 -8.34
CA THR A 457 25.00 30.40 -8.67
C THR A 457 24.61 29.23 -7.76
N LEU A 458 24.55 29.43 -6.44
CA LEU A 458 24.16 28.39 -5.48
C LEU A 458 22.71 27.96 -5.70
N VAL A 459 21.78 28.89 -5.94
CA VAL A 459 20.38 28.58 -6.27
C VAL A 459 20.30 27.79 -7.57
N SER A 460 21.03 28.18 -8.59
CA SER A 460 21.04 27.46 -9.88
C SER A 460 21.58 26.04 -9.72
N ILE A 461 22.66 25.84 -8.98
CA ILE A 461 23.21 24.51 -8.67
C ILE A 461 22.17 23.67 -7.92
N PHE A 462 21.51 24.25 -6.90
CA PHE A 462 20.46 23.55 -6.16
C PHE A 462 19.31 23.10 -7.08
N VAL A 463 18.83 23.98 -7.95
CA VAL A 463 17.72 23.68 -8.87
C VAL A 463 18.09 22.56 -9.85
N VAL A 464 19.32 22.57 -10.39
CA VAL A 464 19.82 21.50 -11.26
C VAL A 464 19.92 20.18 -10.52
N LEU A 465 20.49 20.17 -9.31
CA LEU A 465 20.61 18.96 -8.50
C LEU A 465 19.24 18.40 -8.11
N ALA A 466 18.30 19.26 -7.74
CA ALA A 466 16.92 18.87 -7.42
C ALA A 466 16.22 18.23 -8.63
N LEU A 467 16.38 18.80 -9.81
CA LEU A 467 15.86 18.25 -11.06
C LEU A 467 16.46 16.88 -11.40
N VAL A 468 17.80 16.77 -11.31
CA VAL A 468 18.52 15.52 -11.62
C VAL A 468 18.09 14.41 -10.67
N ILE A 469 18.08 14.67 -9.37
CA ILE A 469 17.68 13.64 -8.39
C ILE A 469 16.22 13.25 -8.55
N ALA A 470 15.31 14.23 -8.77
CA ALA A 470 13.91 13.92 -9.05
C ALA A 470 13.76 13.06 -10.32
N ALA A 471 14.49 13.37 -11.39
CA ALA A 471 14.48 12.59 -12.62
C ALA A 471 15.02 11.16 -12.41
N LEU A 472 16.12 10.98 -11.70
CA LEU A 472 16.67 9.66 -11.38
C LEU A 472 15.69 8.81 -10.57
N LEU A 473 15.04 9.40 -9.55
CA LEU A 473 14.01 8.72 -8.76
C LEU A 473 12.79 8.33 -9.62
N ILE A 474 12.37 9.21 -10.53
CA ILE A 474 11.27 8.93 -11.48
C ILE A 474 11.64 7.76 -12.41
N ILE A 475 12.88 7.72 -12.91
CA ILE A 475 13.39 6.62 -13.73
C ILE A 475 13.36 5.30 -12.96
N LEU A 476 13.77 5.29 -11.67
CA LEU A 476 13.73 4.09 -10.83
C LEU A 476 12.32 3.55 -10.63
N ILE A 477 11.29 4.40 -10.61
CA ILE A 477 9.88 3.95 -10.58
C ILE A 477 9.43 3.47 -11.96
N GLY A 478 9.82 4.15 -13.02
CA GLY A 478 9.41 3.80 -14.39
C GLY A 478 10.01 2.49 -14.90
N ALA A 479 11.20 2.14 -14.43
CA ALA A 479 11.92 0.92 -14.82
C ALA A 479 11.52 -0.33 -13.99
N SER A 480 10.58 -0.20 -13.01
CA SER A 480 10.16 -1.30 -12.12
C SER A 480 9.03 -2.16 -12.70
#